data_247cfc8083b880fa15b09a8ac9845ed5
#
_entry.id   247cfc8083b880fa15b09a8ac9845ed5
#
_cell.length_a   1.000
_cell.length_b   1.000
_cell.length_c   1.000
_cell.angle_alpha   90.00
_cell.angle_beta   90.00
_cell.angle_gamma   90.00
#
_symmetry.space_group_name_H-M   'P 1'
#
loop_
_entity.id
_entity.type
_entity.pdbx_description
1 polymer ?
#
loop_
_entity_poly.entity_id
_entity_poly.type
_entity_poly.pdbx_seq_one_letter_code
_entity_poly.pdbx_strand_id
1 'polypeptide(L)'
;MNAIAKRTEIEHYMNIGTSEKPEYARMGDGWTKVDDGTSAQTESVKYINQDVTSTDTTSYNGTYSFECDLMYADPTIKKLYEIYKDRRTLGDCEVDMITVEKWNGDKTKGFVARKETVAIAPSGISENNNKMRISGALNVKGDPVKGKFVPDDKGGGIFTADVADGE
;
A
#
# COMPACT_ATOMS: atom_id res chain seq x y z
N MET A 1 -23.96 -17.21 2.81
CA MET A 1 -23.02 -17.58 1.71
C MET A 1 -21.72 -16.86 1.96
N ASN A 2 -20.63 -17.57 2.05
CA ASN A 2 -19.32 -16.95 2.25
C ASN A 2 -18.79 -16.45 0.91
N ALA A 3 -18.65 -15.14 0.76
CA ALA A 3 -18.06 -14.53 -0.43
C ALA A 3 -16.54 -14.49 -0.28
N ILE A 4 -15.85 -14.88 -1.33
CA ILE A 4 -14.38 -14.80 -1.40
C ILE A 4 -14.03 -13.51 -2.14
N ALA A 5 -13.21 -12.67 -1.51
CA ALA A 5 -12.75 -11.43 -2.11
C ALA A 5 -11.92 -11.70 -3.38
N LYS A 6 -12.27 -11.02 -4.46
CA LYS A 6 -11.52 -11.07 -5.72
C LYS A 6 -10.39 -10.06 -5.72
N ARG A 7 -9.38 -10.28 -6.53
CA ARG A 7 -8.27 -9.31 -6.69
C ARG A 7 -8.75 -7.91 -7.06
N THR A 8 -9.81 -7.81 -7.85
CA THR A 8 -10.40 -6.53 -8.28
C THR A 8 -11.19 -5.80 -7.19
N GLU A 9 -11.41 -6.42 -6.05
CA GLU A 9 -12.12 -5.83 -4.90
C GLU A 9 -11.16 -5.18 -3.89
N ILE A 10 -9.86 -5.32 -4.10
CA ILE A 10 -8.83 -4.54 -3.39
C ILE A 10 -8.19 -3.61 -4.40
N GLU A 11 -8.25 -2.32 -4.11
CA GLU A 11 -7.62 -1.28 -4.93
C GLU A 11 -6.56 -0.53 -4.13
N HIS A 12 -5.49 -0.16 -4.81
CA HIS A 12 -4.44 0.65 -4.24
C HIS A 12 -4.36 1.99 -4.97
N TYR A 13 -4.14 3.05 -4.22
CA TYR A 13 -3.96 4.41 -4.71
C TYR A 13 -2.66 4.97 -4.17
N MET A 14 -1.95 5.70 -5.00
CA MET A 14 -0.70 6.35 -4.63
C MET A 14 -0.87 7.87 -4.66
N ASN A 15 -0.33 8.56 -3.66
CA ASN A 15 -0.28 10.01 -3.68
C ASN A 15 0.76 10.47 -4.72
N ILE A 16 0.30 11.07 -5.79
CA ILE A 16 1.14 11.67 -6.83
C ILE A 16 1.35 13.18 -6.64
N GLY A 17 0.62 13.77 -5.69
CA GLY A 17 0.76 15.16 -5.28
C GLY A 17 1.84 15.37 -4.20
N THR A 18 1.64 16.40 -3.41
CA THR A 18 2.49 16.72 -2.26
C THR A 18 1.81 16.30 -0.94
N SER A 19 2.56 16.33 0.17
CA SER A 19 1.99 16.08 1.49
C SER A 19 0.95 17.13 1.91
N GLU A 20 1.11 18.36 1.47
CA GLU A 20 0.16 19.46 1.76
C GLU A 20 -1.06 19.42 0.85
N LYS A 21 -0.89 18.94 -0.39
CA LYS A 21 -1.95 18.84 -1.38
C LYS A 21 -1.94 17.44 -2.00
N PRO A 22 -2.49 16.45 -1.28
CA PRO A 22 -2.49 15.07 -1.76
C PRO A 22 -3.41 14.91 -2.97
N GLU A 23 -2.93 14.16 -3.95
CA GLU A 23 -3.67 13.76 -5.14
C GLU A 23 -3.45 12.27 -5.33
N TYR A 24 -4.49 11.48 -5.09
CA TYR A 24 -4.41 10.02 -5.17
C TYR A 24 -4.77 9.55 -6.58
N ALA A 25 -3.91 8.72 -7.14
CA ALA A 25 -4.14 8.07 -8.41
C ALA A 25 -4.14 6.54 -8.24
N ARG A 26 -5.04 5.87 -8.97
CA ARG A 26 -5.18 4.43 -8.90
C ARG A 26 -3.96 3.72 -9.47
N MET A 27 -3.48 2.74 -8.72
CA MET A 27 -2.44 1.80 -9.16
C MET A 27 -3.11 0.62 -9.88
N GLY A 28 -3.43 0.80 -11.14
CA GLY A 28 -4.20 -0.17 -11.93
C GLY A 28 -3.49 -0.59 -13.21
N ASP A 29 -3.63 0.20 -14.25
CA ASP A 29 -3.05 -0.13 -15.55
C ASP A 29 -1.52 -0.22 -15.49
N GLY A 30 -0.99 -1.29 -16.04
CA GLY A 30 0.44 -1.58 -16.01
C GLY A 30 0.94 -2.26 -14.72
N TRP A 31 0.20 -2.19 -13.63
CA TRP A 31 0.53 -2.88 -12.38
C TRP A 31 0.13 -4.35 -12.47
N THR A 32 1.11 -5.23 -12.44
CA THR A 32 0.88 -6.68 -12.52
C THR A 32 0.86 -7.34 -11.15
N LYS A 33 1.47 -6.70 -10.16
CA LYS A 33 1.55 -7.22 -8.80
C LYS A 33 1.61 -6.10 -7.77
N VAL A 34 0.77 -6.19 -6.76
CA VAL A 34 0.89 -5.48 -5.48
C VAL A 34 0.41 -6.43 -4.41
N ASP A 35 1.33 -7.14 -3.79
CA ASP A 35 1.02 -8.17 -2.80
C ASP A 35 1.41 -7.69 -1.40
N ASP A 36 0.46 -7.78 -0.48
CA ASP A 36 0.68 -7.47 0.93
C ASP A 36 1.41 -8.63 1.60
N GLY A 37 2.66 -8.39 1.97
CA GLY A 37 3.52 -9.32 2.68
C GLY A 37 3.71 -8.96 4.16
N THR A 38 2.80 -8.16 4.72
CA THR A 38 2.85 -7.78 6.13
C THR A 38 2.85 -9.03 7.02
N SER A 39 3.84 -9.13 7.88
CA SER A 39 4.05 -10.27 8.75
C SER A 39 4.11 -9.89 10.22
N ALA A 40 3.51 -10.74 11.05
CA ALA A 40 3.60 -10.63 12.49
C ALA A 40 4.99 -11.07 12.99
N GLN A 41 5.54 -10.30 13.91
CA GLN A 41 6.75 -10.67 14.65
C GLN A 41 6.33 -11.25 16.00
N THR A 42 6.90 -12.36 16.39
CA THR A 42 6.53 -13.07 17.59
C THR A 42 7.72 -13.24 18.52
N GLU A 43 7.44 -13.25 19.80
CA GLU A 43 8.41 -13.57 20.86
C GLU A 43 7.86 -14.71 21.72
N SER A 44 8.71 -15.69 22.00
CA SER A 44 8.36 -16.84 22.81
C SER A 44 9.06 -16.78 24.17
N VAL A 45 8.29 -16.93 25.23
CA VAL A 45 8.78 -16.93 26.61
C VAL A 45 8.23 -18.15 27.34
N LYS A 46 9.08 -18.79 28.13
CA LYS A 46 8.68 -19.83 29.06
C LYS A 46 8.94 -19.37 30.50
N TYR A 47 7.86 -19.12 31.23
CA TYR A 47 7.97 -18.75 32.62
C TYR A 47 8.28 -19.99 33.51
N ILE A 48 8.88 -19.75 34.67
CA ILE A 48 9.34 -20.82 35.57
C ILE A 48 8.22 -21.72 36.11
N ASN A 49 6.97 -21.21 36.04
CA ASN A 49 5.78 -21.93 36.52
C ASN A 49 4.98 -22.57 35.37
N GLN A 50 5.55 -22.62 34.17
CA GLN A 50 4.91 -23.18 32.98
C GLN A 50 5.70 -24.33 32.39
N ASP A 51 4.98 -25.37 31.97
CA ASP A 51 5.55 -26.49 31.22
C ASP A 51 5.59 -26.24 29.72
N VAL A 52 4.75 -25.32 29.24
CA VAL A 52 4.60 -24.97 27.81
C VAL A 52 5.03 -23.51 27.58
N THR A 53 5.68 -23.27 26.46
CA THR A 53 6.09 -21.93 26.02
C THR A 53 4.88 -21.11 25.59
N SER A 54 4.82 -19.87 26.05
CA SER A 54 3.85 -18.87 25.57
C SER A 54 4.48 -18.05 24.45
N THR A 55 3.74 -17.83 23.36
CA THR A 55 4.20 -17.04 22.20
C THR A 55 3.28 -15.85 22.02
N ASP A 56 3.84 -14.67 22.05
CA ASP A 56 3.12 -13.40 21.87
C ASP A 56 3.48 -12.73 20.55
N THR A 57 2.52 -12.08 19.92
CA THR A 57 2.76 -11.21 18.77
C THR A 57 3.16 -9.84 19.27
N THR A 58 4.38 -9.41 18.97
CA THR A 58 4.96 -8.17 19.51
C THR A 58 4.87 -6.99 18.57
N SER A 59 4.89 -7.22 17.25
CA SER A 59 4.83 -6.17 16.25
C SER A 59 4.47 -6.73 14.87
N TYR A 60 4.28 -5.83 13.91
CA TYR A 60 4.10 -6.18 12.50
C TYR A 60 5.16 -5.51 11.65
N ASN A 61 5.65 -6.22 10.66
CA ASN A 61 6.54 -5.69 9.64
C ASN A 61 5.76 -5.59 8.33
N GLY A 62 5.38 -4.36 7.97
CA GLY A 62 4.59 -4.08 6.77
C GLY A 62 5.46 -3.93 5.53
N THR A 63 5.19 -4.74 4.53
CA THR A 63 5.83 -4.62 3.22
C THR A 63 4.90 -5.10 2.13
N TYR A 64 4.99 -4.46 0.96
CA TYR A 64 4.30 -4.88 -0.26
C TYR A 64 5.34 -5.20 -1.32
N SER A 65 5.15 -6.29 -2.02
CA SER A 65 5.93 -6.60 -3.23
C SER A 65 5.19 -6.07 -4.45
N PHE A 66 5.87 -5.34 -5.30
CA PHE A 66 5.26 -4.79 -6.50
C PHE A 66 6.00 -5.17 -7.78
N GLU A 67 5.26 -5.19 -8.86
CA GLU A 67 5.75 -5.38 -10.20
C GLU A 67 4.84 -4.65 -11.19
N CYS A 68 5.40 -3.88 -12.07
CA CYS A 68 4.63 -3.16 -13.08
C CYS A 68 5.39 -3.04 -14.41
N ASP A 69 4.64 -3.02 -15.50
CA ASP A 69 5.18 -2.64 -16.81
C ASP A 69 5.46 -1.14 -16.83
N LEU A 70 6.56 -0.73 -17.43
CA LEU A 70 6.97 0.68 -17.45
C LEU A 70 6.08 1.49 -18.41
N MET A 71 4.90 1.82 -17.94
CA MET A 71 3.94 2.68 -18.66
C MET A 71 4.20 4.13 -18.30
N TYR A 72 5.03 4.80 -19.09
CA TYR A 72 5.51 6.16 -18.79
C TYR A 72 4.42 7.25 -18.82
N ALA A 73 3.24 6.95 -19.35
CA ALA A 73 2.08 7.85 -19.32
C ALA A 73 1.24 7.73 -18.05
N ASP A 74 1.38 6.64 -17.30
CA ASP A 74 0.67 6.45 -16.03
C ASP A 74 1.34 7.28 -14.92
N PRO A 75 0.57 8.14 -14.20
CA PRO A 75 1.16 9.03 -13.20
C PRO A 75 1.80 8.31 -12.02
N THR A 76 1.27 7.16 -11.62
CA THR A 76 1.83 6.38 -10.50
C THR A 76 3.14 5.73 -10.89
N ILE A 77 3.20 5.12 -12.07
CA ILE A 77 4.41 4.47 -12.61
C ILE A 77 5.48 5.52 -12.94
N LYS A 78 5.07 6.68 -13.45
CA LYS A 78 5.98 7.81 -13.69
C LYS A 78 6.66 8.26 -12.40
N LYS A 79 5.89 8.42 -11.33
CA LYS A 79 6.44 8.81 -10.02
C LYS A 79 7.41 7.74 -9.48
N LEU A 80 7.04 6.48 -9.59
CA LEU A 80 7.88 5.35 -9.21
C LEU A 80 9.21 5.34 -10.00
N TYR A 81 9.13 5.54 -11.30
CA TYR A 81 10.31 5.59 -12.17
C TYR A 81 11.22 6.79 -11.87
N GLU A 82 10.66 7.96 -11.58
CA GLU A 82 11.43 9.14 -11.19
C GLU A 82 12.20 8.90 -9.88
N ILE A 83 11.58 8.26 -8.90
CA ILE A 83 12.25 7.87 -7.65
C ILE A 83 13.42 6.92 -7.93
N TYR A 84 13.23 5.94 -8.79
CA TYR A 84 14.27 5.00 -9.19
C TYR A 84 15.40 5.69 -9.97
N LYS A 85 15.06 6.48 -10.98
CA LYS A 85 16.02 7.17 -11.85
C LYS A 85 16.89 8.17 -11.08
N ASP A 86 16.27 8.93 -10.22
CA ASP A 86 16.95 9.95 -9.40
C ASP A 86 17.62 9.35 -8.16
N ARG A 87 17.46 8.04 -7.92
CA ARG A 87 18.02 7.31 -6.78
C ARG A 87 17.69 7.98 -5.44
N ARG A 88 16.45 8.39 -5.29
CA ARG A 88 15.96 9.05 -4.08
C ARG A 88 16.03 8.13 -2.87
N THR A 89 16.35 8.72 -1.74
CA THR A 89 16.54 8.00 -0.47
C THR A 89 15.78 8.69 0.66
N LEU A 90 15.60 7.97 1.77
CA LEU A 90 14.95 8.48 2.97
C LEU A 90 13.57 9.09 2.68
N GLY A 91 13.29 10.29 3.16
CA GLY A 91 12.01 10.96 2.97
C GLY A 91 11.64 11.22 1.50
N ASP A 92 12.62 11.33 0.62
CA ASP A 92 12.38 11.62 -0.80
C ASP A 92 11.81 10.44 -1.60
N CYS A 93 11.90 9.22 -1.06
CA CYS A 93 11.28 8.04 -1.65
C CYS A 93 10.00 7.59 -0.94
N GLU A 94 9.51 8.37 0.01
CA GLU A 94 8.28 8.08 0.74
C GLU A 94 7.06 8.63 0.01
N VAL A 95 6.02 7.81 -0.06
CA VAL A 95 4.71 8.21 -0.58
C VAL A 95 3.60 7.65 0.29
N ASP A 96 2.46 8.33 0.32
CA ASP A 96 1.26 7.78 0.95
C ASP A 96 0.56 6.86 -0.03
N MET A 97 0.21 5.68 0.45
CA MET A 97 -0.57 4.69 -0.28
C MET A 97 -1.86 4.40 0.45
N ILE A 98 -2.95 4.31 -0.30
CA ILE A 98 -4.26 3.94 0.24
C ILE A 98 -4.65 2.58 -0.30
N THR A 99 -5.03 1.68 0.59
CA THR A 99 -5.63 0.38 0.25
C THR A 99 -7.12 0.45 0.54
N VAL A 100 -7.93 0.17 -0.47
CA VAL A 100 -9.40 0.28 -0.43
C VAL A 100 -10.03 -1.09 -0.54
N GLU A 101 -10.96 -1.39 0.37
CA GLU A 101 -11.75 -2.61 0.40
C GLU A 101 -13.12 -2.36 -0.24
N LYS A 102 -13.29 -2.74 -1.51
CA LYS A 102 -14.53 -2.46 -2.26
C LYS A 102 -15.75 -3.26 -1.81
N TRP A 103 -15.56 -4.32 -1.07
CA TRP A 103 -16.66 -5.07 -0.47
C TRP A 103 -17.24 -4.41 0.78
N ASN A 104 -16.62 -3.37 1.29
CA ASN A 104 -16.98 -2.73 2.56
C ASN A 104 -17.24 -1.24 2.36
N GLY A 105 -18.48 -0.91 2.02
CA GLY A 105 -18.93 0.44 1.75
C GLY A 105 -19.59 0.60 0.39
N ASP A 106 -19.73 1.84 -0.03
CA ASP A 106 -20.31 2.21 -1.33
C ASP A 106 -19.62 3.46 -1.93
N LYS A 107 -19.92 3.75 -3.18
CA LYS A 107 -19.32 4.89 -3.91
C LYS A 107 -19.72 6.25 -3.36
N THR A 108 -20.85 6.34 -2.68
CA THR A 108 -21.38 7.63 -2.18
C THR A 108 -20.85 7.95 -0.79
N LYS A 109 -20.86 6.97 0.10
CA LYS A 109 -20.43 7.12 1.50
C LYS A 109 -18.94 6.84 1.70
N GLY A 110 -18.32 6.24 0.71
CA GLY A 110 -16.94 5.78 0.74
C GLY A 110 -16.78 4.32 1.13
N PHE A 111 -15.70 3.74 0.69
CA PHE A 111 -15.27 2.39 1.05
C PHE A 111 -14.33 2.45 2.25
N VAL A 112 -14.33 1.42 3.06
CA VAL A 112 -13.33 1.28 4.13
C VAL A 112 -11.94 1.24 3.49
N ALA A 113 -11.05 2.05 4.01
CA ALA A 113 -9.70 2.18 3.50
C ALA A 113 -8.70 2.40 4.64
N ARG A 114 -7.44 2.16 4.35
CA ARG A 114 -6.34 2.54 5.23
C ARG A 114 -5.27 3.27 4.44
N LYS A 115 -4.71 4.29 5.06
CA LYS A 115 -3.59 5.05 4.51
C LYS A 115 -2.32 4.63 5.23
N GLU A 116 -1.30 4.31 4.47
CA GLU A 116 0.02 3.93 4.96
C GLU A 116 1.07 4.76 4.23
N THR A 117 2.08 5.24 4.95
CA THR A 117 3.26 5.82 4.33
C THR A 117 4.21 4.70 3.97
N VAL A 118 4.60 4.61 2.71
CA VAL A 118 5.52 3.59 2.22
C VAL A 118 6.80 4.21 1.65
N ALA A 119 7.93 3.60 1.96
CA ALA A 119 9.20 3.90 1.31
C ALA A 119 9.36 2.99 0.10
N ILE A 120 9.49 3.57 -1.07
CA ILE A 120 9.63 2.84 -2.32
C ILE A 120 11.09 2.34 -2.43
N ALA A 121 11.25 1.03 -2.55
CA ALA A 121 12.54 0.37 -2.70
C ALA A 121 12.59 -0.45 -4.00
N PRO A 122 12.86 0.19 -5.14
CA PRO A 122 12.95 -0.52 -6.41
C PRO A 122 14.14 -1.49 -6.42
N SER A 123 13.93 -2.70 -6.96
CA SER A 123 14.98 -3.71 -7.12
C SER A 123 15.69 -3.61 -8.46
N GLY A 124 15.04 -3.05 -9.46
CA GLY A 124 15.61 -2.87 -10.79
C GLY A 124 14.57 -2.89 -11.90
N ILE A 125 15.06 -2.66 -13.09
CA ILE A 125 14.29 -2.72 -14.34
C ILE A 125 14.84 -3.85 -15.19
N SER A 126 13.95 -4.69 -15.71
CA SER A 126 14.30 -5.80 -16.58
C SER A 126 13.37 -5.88 -17.79
N GLU A 127 13.83 -6.56 -18.83
CA GLU A 127 12.99 -6.88 -19.98
C GLU A 127 12.22 -8.17 -19.71
N ASN A 128 10.94 -8.17 -20.05
CA ASN A 128 10.07 -9.34 -19.96
C ASN A 128 9.10 -9.32 -21.15
N ASN A 129 9.19 -10.30 -22.04
CA ASN A 129 8.38 -10.40 -23.25
C ASN A 129 8.36 -9.10 -24.07
N ASN A 130 9.52 -8.55 -24.32
CA ASN A 130 9.72 -7.30 -25.06
C ASN A 130 9.08 -6.04 -24.39
N LYS A 131 8.81 -6.12 -23.10
CA LYS A 131 8.36 -4.98 -22.27
C LYS A 131 9.38 -4.70 -21.18
N MET A 132 9.59 -3.43 -20.89
CA MET A 132 10.38 -3.05 -19.72
C MET A 132 9.51 -3.10 -18.46
N ARG A 133 10.01 -3.72 -17.42
CA ARG A 133 9.30 -3.96 -16.17
C ARG A 133 10.14 -3.51 -14.98
N ILE A 134 9.52 -2.79 -14.06
CA ILE A 134 10.13 -2.39 -12.79
C ILE A 134 9.48 -3.19 -11.65
N SER A 135 10.31 -3.64 -10.72
CA SER A 135 9.89 -4.39 -9.55
C SER A 135 10.59 -3.90 -8.29
N GLY A 136 10.09 -4.29 -7.14
CA GLY A 136 10.69 -3.95 -5.86
C GLY A 136 9.72 -4.15 -4.69
N ALA A 137 9.95 -3.39 -3.64
CA ALA A 137 9.14 -3.40 -2.43
C ALA A 137 8.67 -2.01 -2.04
N LEU A 138 7.51 -1.96 -1.40
CA LEU A 138 6.97 -0.80 -0.72
C LEU A 138 7.00 -1.10 0.78
N ASN A 139 7.92 -0.50 1.49
CA ASN A 139 8.11 -0.76 2.93
C ASN A 139 7.28 0.22 3.75
N VAL A 140 6.38 -0.29 4.55
CA VAL A 140 5.48 0.52 5.38
C VAL A 140 6.26 1.19 6.52
N LYS A 141 6.01 2.48 6.72
CA LYS A 141 6.58 3.27 7.81
C LYS A 141 5.46 3.78 8.72
N GLY A 142 5.57 3.47 9.99
CA GLY A 142 4.59 3.87 10.99
C GLY A 142 3.29 3.08 10.95
N ASP A 143 2.32 3.53 11.72
CA ASP A 143 1.04 2.87 11.83
C ASP A 143 0.08 3.29 10.71
N PRO A 144 -0.76 2.36 10.21
CA PRO A 144 -1.77 2.70 9.24
C PRO A 144 -2.87 3.58 9.84
N VAL A 145 -3.34 4.54 9.06
CA VAL A 145 -4.47 5.39 9.41
C VAL A 145 -5.73 4.82 8.78
N LYS A 146 -6.70 4.48 9.61
CA LYS A 146 -8.01 3.99 9.16
C LYS A 146 -8.88 5.15 8.68
N GLY A 147 -9.71 4.90 7.69
CA GLY A 147 -10.61 5.90 7.17
C GLY A 147 -11.49 5.37 6.05
N LYS A 148 -12.04 6.30 5.29
CA LYS A 148 -12.88 6.02 4.13
C LYS A 148 -12.32 6.69 2.89
N PHE A 149 -12.49 6.04 1.77
CA PHE A 149 -12.07 6.55 0.47
C PHE A 149 -13.27 6.63 -0.47
N VAL A 150 -13.50 7.81 -1.01
CA VAL A 150 -14.52 8.06 -2.03
C VAL A 150 -13.81 8.19 -3.37
N PRO A 151 -13.94 7.19 -4.27
CA PRO A 151 -13.34 7.26 -5.59
C PRO A 151 -14.05 8.31 -6.46
N ASP A 152 -13.31 8.96 -7.32
CA ASP A 152 -13.85 9.85 -8.36
C ASP A 152 -13.91 9.16 -9.73
N ASP A 153 -14.53 9.83 -10.70
CA ASP A 153 -14.67 9.29 -12.07
C ASP A 153 -13.38 9.42 -12.91
N LYS A 154 -12.33 10.06 -12.36
CA LYS A 154 -11.06 10.33 -13.05
C LYS A 154 -9.94 9.37 -12.67
N GLY A 155 -10.23 8.33 -11.90
CA GLY A 155 -9.25 7.35 -11.43
C GLY A 155 -8.49 7.77 -10.16
N GLY A 156 -8.98 8.77 -9.46
CA GLY A 156 -8.50 9.21 -8.15
C GLY A 156 -9.57 9.11 -7.08
N GLY A 157 -9.48 9.96 -6.07
CA GLY A 157 -10.48 10.05 -5.01
C GLY A 157 -9.99 10.82 -3.80
N ILE A 158 -10.82 10.84 -2.77
CA ILE A 158 -10.57 11.56 -1.51
C ILE A 158 -10.56 10.58 -0.35
N PHE A 159 -9.51 10.62 0.43
CA PHE A 159 -9.39 9.90 1.70
C PHE A 159 -9.77 10.80 2.87
N THR A 160 -10.64 10.28 3.74
CA THR A 160 -11.00 10.92 5.00
C THR A 160 -10.68 9.98 6.14
N ALA A 161 -9.78 10.38 7.03
CA ALA A 161 -9.45 9.61 8.22
C ALA A 161 -10.65 9.51 9.16
N ASP A 162 -10.81 8.37 9.81
CA ASP A 162 -11.79 8.22 10.89
C ASP A 162 -11.40 9.15 12.04
N VAL A 163 -12.39 9.84 12.58
CA VAL A 163 -12.20 10.63 13.80
C VAL A 163 -11.93 9.63 14.91
N ALA A 164 -10.80 9.77 15.61
CA ALA A 164 -10.59 9.03 16.84
C ALA A 164 -11.76 9.41 17.77
N ASP A 165 -12.57 8.43 18.16
CA ASP A 165 -13.59 8.63 19.17
C ASP A 165 -12.87 9.19 20.39
N GLY A 166 -13.05 10.49 20.63
CA GLY A 166 -12.49 11.15 21.79
C GLY A 166 -13.10 10.54 23.04
N GLU A 167 -12.25 10.09 23.92
CA GLU A 167 -12.64 9.82 25.32
C GLU A 167 -13.27 11.06 25.96
#